data_e9ee727c38f0f80a00f9a8390ea27147
#
_entry.id   e9ee727c38f0f80a00f9a8390ea27147
#
_cell.length_a   1.000
_cell.length_b   1.000
_cell.length_c   1.000
_cell.angle_alpha   90.00
_cell.angle_beta   90.00
_cell.angle_gamma   90.00
#
_symmetry.space_group_name_H-M   'P 1'
#
loop_
_entity.id
_entity.type
_entity.pdbx_description
1 polymer ?
#
loop_
_entity_poly.entity_id
_entity_poly.type
_entity_poly.pdbx_seq_one_letter_code
_entity_poly.pdbx_strand_id
1 'polypeptide(L)'
;MHDGNFYEITLDQVKEGDLYEFRIWHRDGSCQEHCDPYGFGMELRPAHKSVVRDLNRYAFTDEKWLKDREDISTKPLNIYEVHAGSFKKPGTGQTDWYTYEELGEVLIPYLKESGYNCVEFLPLSEHPCDESWGYQNTGFFAPTARYGTAEGLQKLVDQMHQNGIYVLLDFVPVHFATDDYGLKRYDGGELYEYPSRDVGVSEWGSCNFMHSRGEVRCFLQSAAYYWMKEFHFDGIRMDAISRIIYWQGDERRGVNGNAVDFIRFMNKGLKERVPNCILAAEDSTNFPGVTAPVDQGGLGFDLKWNMGWMHDTLEYFQLDPSARTEAYHKLTFSMMYAYNEHYLLPLSHDEVVHGKATILQKMNGDYERKFPQARAMYAYMMLHPGKKLNFMGNEIGQFREWDEKREQDWNLLDFPIHEAFYHYMKELNHLYLDHPALWEKDFNRDGFTWLDCHQEGRVIYAM
;
A
#
# COMPACT_ATOMS: atom_id res chain seq x y z
N MET A 1 38.65 -6.71 -4.04
CA MET A 1 38.94 -7.85 -3.14
C MET A 1 37.92 -8.93 -3.46
N HIS A 2 38.25 -10.19 -3.35
CA HIS A 2 37.32 -11.30 -3.65
C HIS A 2 37.40 -12.29 -2.48
N ASP A 3 36.24 -12.54 -1.87
CA ASP A 3 36.09 -13.53 -0.79
C ASP A 3 34.87 -14.42 -1.08
N GLY A 4 35.15 -15.64 -1.54
CA GLY A 4 34.10 -16.56 -1.95
C GLY A 4 33.29 -16.01 -3.15
N ASN A 5 32.02 -15.72 -2.91
CA ASN A 5 31.07 -15.16 -3.90
C ASN A 5 30.89 -13.63 -3.80
N PHE A 6 31.71 -12.96 -2.97
CA PHE A 6 31.61 -11.51 -2.76
C PHE A 6 32.78 -10.81 -3.46
N TYR A 7 32.47 -9.66 -4.06
CA TYR A 7 33.41 -8.75 -4.66
C TYR A 7 33.33 -7.43 -3.92
N GLU A 8 34.50 -6.87 -3.58
CA GLU A 8 34.59 -5.59 -2.89
C GLU A 8 35.57 -4.67 -3.58
N ILE A 9 35.21 -3.42 -3.76
CA ILE A 9 36.06 -2.34 -4.25
C ILE A 9 35.80 -1.06 -3.46
N THR A 10 36.87 -0.38 -3.07
CA THR A 10 36.79 0.97 -2.47
C THR A 10 37.30 1.99 -3.48
N LEU A 11 36.53 3.04 -3.69
CA LEU A 11 36.82 4.14 -4.63
C LEU A 11 36.86 5.46 -3.89
N ASP A 12 38.05 6.07 -3.78
CA ASP A 12 38.27 7.31 -3.00
C ASP A 12 37.76 8.59 -3.69
N GLN A 13 37.35 8.52 -4.96
CA GLN A 13 36.99 9.69 -5.77
C GLN A 13 35.48 9.84 -6.00
N VAL A 14 34.67 8.89 -5.51
CA VAL A 14 33.22 8.90 -5.69
C VAL A 14 32.57 9.97 -4.82
N LYS A 15 31.65 10.72 -5.40
CA LYS A 15 30.91 11.81 -4.74
C LYS A 15 29.42 11.61 -4.84
N GLU A 16 28.70 12.27 -3.93
CA GLU A 16 27.25 12.42 -4.00
C GLU A 16 26.80 12.89 -5.39
N GLY A 17 25.87 12.18 -6.00
CA GLY A 17 25.35 12.46 -7.34
C GLY A 17 26.10 11.79 -8.49
N ASP A 18 27.25 11.14 -8.24
CA ASP A 18 27.95 10.39 -9.27
C ASP A 18 27.09 9.21 -9.75
N LEU A 19 27.14 8.95 -11.05
CA LEU A 19 26.39 7.85 -11.69
C LEU A 19 27.31 6.62 -11.81
N TYR A 20 26.73 5.46 -11.54
CA TYR A 20 27.45 4.20 -11.68
C TYR A 20 26.55 3.04 -12.11
N GLU A 21 27.16 2.02 -12.67
CA GLU A 21 26.56 0.74 -13.04
C GLU A 21 27.54 -0.38 -12.76
N PHE A 22 27.02 -1.60 -12.60
CA PHE A 22 27.85 -2.80 -12.55
C PHE A 22 27.86 -3.45 -13.91
N ARG A 23 29.07 -3.67 -14.46
CA ARG A 23 29.28 -4.47 -15.68
C ARG A 23 29.63 -5.89 -15.29
N ILE A 24 28.72 -6.83 -15.58
CA ILE A 24 28.84 -8.22 -15.18
C ILE A 24 29.12 -9.09 -16.40
N TRP A 25 30.19 -9.87 -16.33
CA TRP A 25 30.53 -10.85 -17.33
C TRP A 25 29.96 -12.22 -16.95
N HIS A 26 29.10 -12.75 -17.79
CA HIS A 26 28.42 -14.02 -17.56
C HIS A 26 29.32 -15.20 -17.94
N ARG A 27 28.97 -16.41 -17.49
CA ARG A 27 29.73 -17.63 -17.78
C ARG A 27 29.81 -17.99 -19.26
N ASP A 28 28.83 -17.61 -20.05
CA ASP A 28 28.75 -17.81 -21.49
C ASP A 28 29.63 -16.81 -22.30
N GLY A 29 30.27 -15.87 -21.63
CA GLY A 29 31.08 -14.80 -22.21
C GLY A 29 30.31 -13.56 -22.63
N SER A 30 29.00 -13.54 -22.45
CA SER A 30 28.18 -12.31 -22.61
C SER A 30 28.45 -11.32 -21.48
N CYS A 31 28.12 -10.05 -21.71
CA CYS A 31 28.31 -8.98 -20.74
C CYS A 31 27.07 -8.11 -20.69
N GLN A 32 26.59 -7.80 -19.48
CA GLN A 32 25.43 -6.95 -19.25
C GLN A 32 25.77 -5.86 -18.24
N GLU A 33 25.23 -4.66 -18.44
CA GLU A 33 25.29 -3.58 -17.47
C GLU A 33 24.00 -3.57 -16.65
N HIS A 34 24.15 -3.47 -15.33
CA HIS A 34 23.05 -3.50 -14.36
C HIS A 34 23.14 -2.34 -13.40
N CYS A 35 21.98 -1.82 -12.98
CA CYS A 35 21.93 -0.96 -11.81
C CYS A 35 22.31 -1.75 -10.53
N ASP A 36 22.67 -1.03 -9.49
CA ASP A 36 22.94 -1.62 -8.18
C ASP A 36 21.63 -2.07 -7.53
N PRO A 37 21.45 -3.36 -7.21
CA PRO A 37 20.25 -3.85 -6.51
C PRO A 37 20.01 -3.18 -5.15
N TYR A 38 21.07 -2.73 -4.50
CA TYR A 38 21.06 -2.04 -3.21
C TYR A 38 21.34 -0.53 -3.33
N GLY A 39 21.26 0.03 -4.54
CA GLY A 39 21.53 1.44 -4.80
C GLY A 39 20.48 2.34 -4.14
N PHE A 40 20.94 3.37 -3.41
CA PHE A 40 20.08 4.30 -2.68
C PHE A 40 19.48 5.42 -3.54
N GLY A 41 19.81 5.45 -4.81
CA GLY A 41 19.26 6.38 -5.78
C GLY A 41 19.42 5.86 -7.20
N MET A 42 18.52 6.24 -8.07
CA MET A 42 18.55 5.95 -9.50
C MET A 42 18.21 7.21 -10.29
N GLU A 43 18.63 7.23 -11.57
CA GLU A 43 18.19 8.25 -12.51
C GLU A 43 16.70 8.09 -12.83
N LEU A 44 16.07 9.21 -13.17
CA LEU A 44 14.71 9.19 -13.71
C LEU A 44 14.70 8.56 -15.10
N ARG A 45 13.69 7.71 -15.34
CA ARG A 45 13.46 7.11 -16.67
C ARG A 45 13.48 8.15 -17.81
N PRO A 46 13.95 7.84 -19.01
CA PRO A 46 14.42 6.51 -19.48
C PRO A 46 15.85 6.17 -19.05
N ALA A 47 16.56 7.05 -18.39
CA ALA A 47 17.83 6.74 -17.77
C ALA A 47 17.61 5.77 -16.57
N HIS A 48 18.67 5.02 -16.21
CA HIS A 48 18.50 3.91 -15.26
C HIS A 48 19.75 3.62 -14.43
N LYS A 49 20.78 4.47 -14.50
CA LYS A 49 21.98 4.28 -13.68
C LYS A 49 21.69 4.51 -12.21
N SER A 50 22.43 3.80 -11.40
CA SER A 50 22.43 4.06 -9.96
C SER A 50 23.13 5.39 -9.66
N VAL A 51 22.66 6.09 -8.63
CA VAL A 51 23.17 7.39 -8.20
C VAL A 51 23.72 7.24 -6.79
N VAL A 52 24.94 7.69 -6.56
CA VAL A 52 25.54 7.72 -5.22
C VAL A 52 24.76 8.69 -4.35
N ARG A 53 24.28 8.22 -3.20
CA ARG A 53 23.50 9.02 -2.23
C ARG A 53 24.07 8.90 -0.82
N ASP A 54 24.13 10.02 -0.14
CA ASP A 54 24.39 10.11 1.30
C ASP A 54 23.07 10.29 2.04
N LEU A 55 22.61 9.25 2.73
CA LEU A 55 21.34 9.24 3.47
C LEU A 55 21.39 10.01 4.80
N ASN A 56 22.59 10.42 5.25
CA ASN A 56 22.77 11.11 6.53
C ASN A 56 22.66 12.65 6.43
N ARG A 57 22.23 13.17 5.29
CA ARG A 57 22.15 14.63 5.08
C ARG A 57 20.98 15.28 5.79
N TYR A 58 19.89 14.55 5.99
CA TYR A 58 18.73 15.03 6.72
C TYR A 58 18.81 14.65 8.21
N ALA A 59 18.55 15.61 9.07
CA ALA A 59 18.46 15.39 10.50
C ALA A 59 16.98 15.35 10.92
N PHE A 60 16.46 14.19 11.23
CA PHE A 60 15.10 14.01 11.71
C PHE A 60 14.84 14.69 13.05
N THR A 61 13.60 15.12 13.25
CA THR A 61 13.13 15.72 14.50
C THR A 61 12.00 14.93 15.15
N ASP A 62 11.71 13.74 14.65
CA ASP A 62 10.60 12.87 15.02
C ASP A 62 10.96 11.80 16.08
N GLU A 63 12.07 11.94 16.80
CA GLU A 63 12.50 10.97 17.84
C GLU A 63 11.39 10.65 18.83
N LYS A 64 10.62 11.66 19.23
CA LYS A 64 9.50 11.48 20.15
C LYS A 64 8.40 10.61 19.52
N TRP A 65 8.06 10.83 18.26
CA TRP A 65 7.08 10.03 17.53
C TRP A 65 7.47 8.55 17.52
N LEU A 66 8.71 8.25 17.09
CA LEU A 66 9.21 6.88 17.01
C LEU A 66 9.24 6.18 18.37
N LYS A 67 9.58 6.91 19.45
CA LYS A 67 9.61 6.38 20.80
C LYS A 67 8.22 6.13 21.37
N ASP A 68 7.27 7.02 21.10
CA ASP A 68 5.92 7.00 21.66
C ASP A 68 4.94 6.21 20.76
N ARG A 69 5.43 5.61 19.64
CA ARG A 69 4.63 4.80 18.75
C ARG A 69 4.03 3.60 19.49
N GLU A 70 2.70 3.52 19.48
CA GLU A 70 1.94 2.50 20.19
C GLU A 70 1.42 1.42 19.23
N ASP A 71 0.96 0.31 19.82
CA ASP A 71 0.18 -0.70 19.11
C ASP A 71 -1.13 -0.10 18.63
N ILE A 72 -1.43 -0.27 17.34
CA ILE A 72 -2.61 0.29 16.67
C ILE A 72 -3.91 -0.49 16.94
N SER A 73 -3.84 -1.65 17.59
CA SER A 73 -5.00 -2.54 17.78
C SER A 73 -6.16 -1.86 18.50
N THR A 74 -5.85 -0.99 19.45
CA THR A 74 -6.82 -0.21 20.25
C THR A 74 -6.79 1.30 19.95
N LYS A 75 -6.30 1.69 18.78
CA LYS A 75 -6.20 3.09 18.32
C LYS A 75 -6.98 3.28 17.02
N PRO A 76 -7.47 4.49 16.75
CA PRO A 76 -8.08 4.74 15.45
C PRO A 76 -7.01 4.72 14.37
N LEU A 77 -7.31 4.13 13.23
CA LEU A 77 -6.49 4.20 12.04
C LEU A 77 -7.39 4.43 10.83
N ASN A 78 -7.36 5.66 10.33
CA ASN A 78 -8.09 6.10 9.14
C ASN A 78 -7.07 6.46 8.07
N ILE A 79 -6.88 5.54 7.13
CA ILE A 79 -5.81 5.59 6.13
C ILE A 79 -6.31 6.29 4.87
N TYR A 80 -5.54 7.26 4.40
CA TYR A 80 -5.70 7.87 3.08
C TYR A 80 -4.65 7.29 2.14
N GLU A 81 -5.08 6.47 1.18
CA GLU A 81 -4.20 5.86 0.19
C GLU A 81 -3.94 6.85 -0.95
N VAL A 82 -2.66 7.08 -1.28
CA VAL A 82 -2.22 8.17 -2.17
C VAL A 82 -1.20 7.68 -3.20
N HIS A 83 -1.44 8.02 -4.46
CA HIS A 83 -0.40 8.05 -5.48
C HIS A 83 0.21 9.45 -5.54
N ALA A 84 1.47 9.58 -5.16
CA ALA A 84 2.16 10.87 -4.99
C ALA A 84 2.12 11.76 -6.25
N GLY A 85 2.21 11.14 -7.43
CA GLY A 85 2.27 11.84 -8.72
C GLY A 85 0.94 12.34 -9.26
N SER A 86 -0.21 11.96 -8.65
CA SER A 86 -1.55 12.30 -9.17
C SER A 86 -2.55 12.73 -8.08
N PHE A 87 -2.10 12.97 -6.86
CA PHE A 87 -2.93 13.63 -5.85
C PHE A 87 -3.27 15.06 -6.30
N LYS A 88 -2.25 15.89 -6.43
CA LYS A 88 -2.28 17.22 -7.07
C LYS A 88 -1.04 17.39 -7.94
N LYS A 89 -1.11 18.29 -8.90
CA LYS A 89 -0.01 18.58 -9.82
C LYS A 89 0.25 20.08 -9.91
N PRO A 90 1.53 20.52 -10.04
CA PRO A 90 1.85 21.95 -10.22
C PRO A 90 1.49 22.46 -11.61
N GLY A 91 1.24 21.58 -12.57
CA GLY A 91 0.91 21.89 -13.95
C GLY A 91 0.04 20.81 -14.60
N THR A 92 -0.19 20.92 -15.91
CA THR A 92 -1.05 20.02 -16.67
C THR A 92 -0.29 18.93 -17.43
N GLY A 93 1.04 18.98 -17.43
CA GLY A 93 1.87 17.96 -18.09
C GLY A 93 1.86 16.64 -17.32
N GLN A 94 2.01 15.54 -18.05
CA GLN A 94 2.03 14.20 -17.43
C GLN A 94 3.16 14.06 -16.42
N THR A 95 4.30 14.70 -16.67
CA THR A 95 5.49 14.68 -15.81
C THR A 95 5.64 15.91 -14.91
N ASP A 96 4.60 16.74 -14.82
CA ASP A 96 4.57 17.85 -13.89
C ASP A 96 4.18 17.31 -12.49
N TRP A 97 5.18 16.83 -11.75
CA TRP A 97 4.98 16.31 -10.38
C TRP A 97 5.45 17.34 -9.36
N TYR A 98 4.80 17.38 -8.21
CA TYR A 98 5.38 18.01 -7.02
C TYR A 98 6.61 17.25 -6.55
N THR A 99 7.58 17.98 -6.01
CA THR A 99 8.62 17.38 -5.17
C THR A 99 8.01 16.82 -3.88
N TYR A 100 8.72 15.94 -3.18
CA TYR A 100 8.27 15.41 -1.89
C TYR A 100 7.93 16.53 -0.90
N GLU A 101 8.75 17.62 -0.88
CA GLU A 101 8.52 18.78 -0.03
C GLU A 101 7.24 19.53 -0.41
N GLU A 102 7.07 19.84 -1.69
CA GLU A 102 5.88 20.53 -2.19
C GLU A 102 4.62 19.70 -2.01
N LEU A 103 4.73 18.37 -2.18
CA LEU A 103 3.63 17.46 -1.88
C LEU A 103 3.23 17.54 -0.40
N GLY A 104 4.19 17.61 0.50
CA GLY A 104 3.96 17.80 1.93
C GLY A 104 3.17 19.07 2.26
N GLU A 105 3.49 20.18 1.58
CA GLU A 105 2.81 21.47 1.77
C GLU A 105 1.30 21.41 1.42
N VAL A 106 0.91 20.56 0.47
CA VAL A 106 -0.48 20.44 0.04
C VAL A 106 -1.21 19.25 0.69
N LEU A 107 -0.50 18.14 0.95
CA LEU A 107 -1.10 16.91 1.46
C LEU A 107 -1.32 16.95 2.98
N ILE A 108 -0.36 17.44 3.76
CA ILE A 108 -0.46 17.46 5.24
C ILE A 108 -1.67 18.27 5.72
N PRO A 109 -1.88 19.53 5.27
CA PRO A 109 -3.08 20.28 5.66
C PRO A 109 -4.37 19.59 5.24
N TYR A 110 -4.39 18.97 4.05
CA TYR A 110 -5.54 18.26 3.53
C TYR A 110 -5.91 17.05 4.41
N LEU A 111 -4.94 16.21 4.79
CA LEU A 111 -5.16 15.05 5.65
C LEU A 111 -5.74 15.46 7.01
N LYS A 112 -5.19 16.51 7.61
CA LYS A 112 -5.66 17.02 8.90
C LYS A 112 -7.08 17.57 8.82
N GLU A 113 -7.37 18.39 7.80
CA GLU A 113 -8.70 18.93 7.58
C GLU A 113 -9.73 17.83 7.31
N SER A 114 -9.34 16.82 6.56
CA SER A 114 -10.22 15.72 6.14
C SER A 114 -10.39 14.61 7.18
N GLY A 115 -9.67 14.65 8.32
CA GLY A 115 -9.79 13.67 9.39
C GLY A 115 -9.13 12.34 9.07
N TYR A 116 -8.00 12.35 8.36
CA TYR A 116 -7.14 11.19 8.18
C TYR A 116 -5.92 11.30 9.10
N ASN A 117 -5.60 10.23 9.82
CA ASN A 117 -4.44 10.18 10.72
C ASN A 117 -3.33 9.25 10.21
N CYS A 118 -3.49 8.69 9.03
CA CYS A 118 -2.49 7.86 8.37
C CYS A 118 -2.53 8.11 6.86
N VAL A 119 -1.37 8.15 6.23
CA VAL A 119 -1.22 8.11 4.78
C VAL A 119 -0.55 6.80 4.38
N GLU A 120 -1.06 6.16 3.33
CA GLU A 120 -0.41 5.01 2.68
C GLU A 120 -0.04 5.42 1.25
N PHE A 121 1.26 5.51 0.99
CA PHE A 121 1.75 5.82 -0.35
C PHE A 121 1.80 4.55 -1.19
N LEU A 122 1.25 4.61 -2.41
CA LEU A 122 1.56 3.63 -3.44
C LEU A 122 3.08 3.54 -3.61
N PRO A 123 3.63 2.45 -4.20
CA PRO A 123 5.07 2.20 -4.17
C PRO A 123 5.91 3.41 -4.58
N LEU A 124 6.82 3.83 -3.72
CA LEU A 124 7.76 4.93 -3.96
C LEU A 124 9.14 4.45 -4.41
N SER A 125 9.34 3.17 -4.58
CA SER A 125 10.56 2.59 -5.15
C SER A 125 10.71 2.96 -6.62
N GLU A 126 11.95 3.14 -7.11
CA GLU A 126 12.18 3.49 -8.51
C GLU A 126 11.71 2.40 -9.47
N HIS A 127 11.06 2.81 -10.56
CA HIS A 127 10.43 1.93 -11.53
C HIS A 127 10.46 2.54 -12.94
N PRO A 128 10.55 1.72 -14.02
CA PRO A 128 10.69 2.21 -15.40
C PRO A 128 9.41 2.74 -16.01
N CYS A 129 8.24 2.22 -15.60
CA CYS A 129 6.96 2.46 -16.25
C CYS A 129 5.98 3.16 -15.30
N ASP A 130 5.50 4.36 -15.68
CA ASP A 130 4.55 5.12 -14.85
C ASP A 130 3.21 4.39 -14.70
N GLU A 131 2.78 3.70 -15.74
CA GLU A 131 1.55 2.91 -15.77
C GLU A 131 1.59 1.68 -14.86
N SER A 132 2.76 1.33 -14.32
CA SER A 132 2.87 0.29 -13.28
C SER A 132 2.57 0.82 -11.88
N TRP A 133 2.39 2.14 -11.71
CA TRP A 133 2.13 2.82 -10.43
C TRP A 133 3.19 2.54 -9.36
N GLY A 134 4.37 2.06 -9.77
CA GLY A 134 5.44 1.63 -8.89
C GLY A 134 5.44 0.15 -8.52
N TYR A 135 4.47 -0.66 -8.98
CA TYR A 135 4.43 -2.11 -8.67
C TYR A 135 5.45 -2.94 -9.47
N GLN A 136 6.07 -2.41 -10.53
CA GLN A 136 7.16 -3.07 -11.26
C GLN A 136 8.49 -2.38 -10.98
N ASN A 137 9.06 -2.67 -9.81
CA ASN A 137 10.27 -2.02 -9.31
C ASN A 137 11.54 -2.49 -10.03
N THR A 138 12.49 -1.55 -10.16
CA THR A 138 13.89 -1.81 -10.51
C THR A 138 14.84 -1.38 -9.39
N GLY A 139 14.47 -0.42 -8.57
CA GLY A 139 15.29 0.12 -7.48
C GLY A 139 14.62 -0.02 -6.12
N PHE A 140 14.73 -1.19 -5.46
CA PHE A 140 14.06 -1.49 -4.20
C PHE A 140 14.51 -0.62 -3.01
N PHE A 141 15.73 -0.06 -3.09
CA PHE A 141 16.30 0.84 -2.07
C PHE A 141 16.36 2.30 -2.54
N ALA A 142 15.89 2.59 -3.74
CA ALA A 142 15.95 3.94 -4.30
C ALA A 142 14.55 4.57 -4.29
N PRO A 143 14.32 5.67 -3.53
CA PRO A 143 13.14 6.49 -3.73
C PRO A 143 13.07 6.98 -5.17
N THR A 144 11.90 6.92 -5.78
CA THR A 144 11.76 7.34 -7.18
C THR A 144 12.17 8.80 -7.37
N ALA A 145 13.00 9.03 -8.38
CA ALA A 145 13.47 10.36 -8.75
C ALA A 145 12.36 11.28 -9.33
N ARG A 146 11.15 10.75 -9.56
CA ARG A 146 9.99 11.52 -10.03
C ARG A 146 9.64 12.68 -9.11
N TYR A 147 9.77 12.47 -7.83
CA TYR A 147 9.33 13.42 -6.79
C TYR A 147 10.49 14.08 -6.05
N GLY A 148 11.71 14.00 -6.60
CA GLY A 148 12.88 14.69 -6.04
C GLY A 148 13.89 13.75 -5.40
N THR A 149 14.39 14.13 -4.22
CA THR A 149 15.52 13.45 -3.57
C THR A 149 15.11 12.60 -2.37
N ALA A 150 15.99 11.70 -1.95
CA ALA A 150 15.82 10.93 -0.72
C ALA A 150 15.67 11.86 0.51
N GLU A 151 16.46 12.96 0.57
CA GLU A 151 16.37 13.98 1.61
C GLU A 151 14.97 14.64 1.66
N GLY A 152 14.40 14.94 0.48
CA GLY A 152 13.03 15.46 0.38
C GLY A 152 11.99 14.50 0.94
N LEU A 153 12.13 13.20 0.67
CA LEU A 153 11.25 12.19 1.23
C LEU A 153 11.40 12.06 2.75
N GLN A 154 12.64 12.07 3.26
CA GLN A 154 12.89 12.08 4.70
C GLN A 154 12.21 13.26 5.39
N LYS A 155 12.32 14.45 4.79
CA LYS A 155 11.65 15.67 5.28
C LYS A 155 10.11 15.53 5.25
N LEU A 156 9.55 14.96 4.19
CA LEU A 156 8.10 14.73 4.10
C LEU A 156 7.61 13.85 5.25
N VAL A 157 8.28 12.72 5.49
CA VAL A 157 7.90 11.79 6.58
C VAL A 157 8.03 12.46 7.95
N ASP A 158 9.14 13.16 8.21
CA ASP A 158 9.34 13.91 9.46
C ASP A 158 8.23 14.94 9.70
N GLN A 159 7.84 15.69 8.66
CA GLN A 159 6.73 16.65 8.73
C GLN A 159 5.38 15.97 8.98
N MET A 160 5.12 14.79 8.40
CA MET A 160 3.91 14.00 8.70
C MET A 160 3.87 13.65 10.18
N HIS A 161 4.95 13.12 10.75
CA HIS A 161 5.07 12.79 12.17
C HIS A 161 4.86 13.98 13.10
N GLN A 162 5.44 15.14 12.77
CA GLN A 162 5.21 16.39 13.51
C GLN A 162 3.74 16.82 13.52
N ASN A 163 2.96 16.38 12.53
CA ASN A 163 1.53 16.66 12.42
C ASN A 163 0.64 15.53 12.93
N GLY A 164 1.22 14.48 13.55
CA GLY A 164 0.47 13.37 14.13
C GLY A 164 -0.08 12.38 13.10
N ILE A 165 0.58 12.26 11.93
CA ILE A 165 0.14 11.43 10.81
C ILE A 165 1.11 10.25 10.66
N TYR A 166 0.58 9.01 10.73
CA TYR A 166 1.32 7.80 10.41
C TYR A 166 1.60 7.73 8.91
N VAL A 167 2.75 7.15 8.54
CA VAL A 167 3.16 7.01 7.14
C VAL A 167 3.44 5.55 6.82
N LEU A 168 2.67 4.96 5.91
CA LEU A 168 2.84 3.61 5.40
C LEU A 168 3.33 3.63 3.96
N LEU A 169 4.10 2.62 3.59
CA LEU A 169 4.56 2.39 2.23
C LEU A 169 3.95 1.12 1.68
N ASP A 170 3.43 1.19 0.47
CA ASP A 170 3.09 0.00 -0.29
C ASP A 170 4.37 -0.68 -0.80
N PHE A 171 4.58 -1.92 -0.41
CA PHE A 171 5.79 -2.69 -0.65
C PHE A 171 5.48 -3.97 -1.44
N VAL A 172 6.26 -4.21 -2.49
CA VAL A 172 6.02 -5.30 -3.44
C VAL A 172 7.03 -6.45 -3.24
N PRO A 173 6.77 -7.43 -2.35
CA PRO A 173 7.68 -8.56 -2.12
C PRO A 173 7.46 -9.72 -3.08
N VAL A 174 6.53 -9.60 -4.04
CA VAL A 174 6.07 -10.67 -4.92
C VAL A 174 6.93 -10.81 -6.16
N HIS A 175 7.17 -9.69 -6.86
CA HIS A 175 7.78 -9.66 -8.18
C HIS A 175 8.57 -8.37 -8.44
N PHE A 176 9.26 -8.33 -9.57
CA PHE A 176 10.05 -7.17 -10.02
C PHE A 176 10.00 -7.03 -11.54
N ALA A 177 10.39 -5.86 -12.05
CA ALA A 177 10.40 -5.52 -13.48
C ALA A 177 11.34 -6.43 -14.28
N THR A 178 11.02 -6.62 -15.56
CA THR A 178 11.78 -7.48 -16.48
C THR A 178 12.86 -6.75 -17.28
N ASP A 179 13.09 -5.48 -16.97
CA ASP A 179 14.09 -4.65 -17.65
C ASP A 179 15.49 -5.22 -17.49
N ASP A 180 16.24 -5.26 -18.58
CA ASP A 180 17.53 -5.97 -18.65
C ASP A 180 18.60 -5.36 -17.75
N TYR A 181 18.49 -4.08 -17.38
CA TYR A 181 19.41 -3.43 -16.44
C TYR A 181 19.04 -3.68 -14.96
N GLY A 182 17.87 -4.26 -14.69
CA GLY A 182 17.36 -4.57 -13.35
C GLY A 182 17.84 -5.92 -12.82
N LEU A 183 17.00 -6.57 -12.01
CA LEU A 183 17.35 -7.80 -11.29
C LEU A 183 17.28 -9.07 -12.14
N LYS A 184 16.52 -9.03 -13.25
CA LYS A 184 16.33 -10.20 -14.10
C LYS A 184 17.64 -10.70 -14.67
N ARG A 185 17.92 -11.99 -14.46
CA ARG A 185 19.14 -12.67 -14.91
C ARG A 185 20.43 -11.92 -14.56
N TYR A 186 20.47 -11.37 -13.39
CA TYR A 186 21.47 -10.41 -12.95
C TYR A 186 22.93 -10.88 -13.16
N ASP A 187 23.21 -12.17 -12.94
CA ASP A 187 24.53 -12.79 -13.19
C ASP A 187 24.56 -13.69 -14.44
N GLY A 188 23.56 -13.54 -15.33
CA GLY A 188 23.33 -14.41 -16.49
C GLY A 188 22.49 -15.64 -16.18
N GLY A 189 22.21 -15.90 -14.91
CA GLY A 189 21.29 -16.95 -14.42
C GLY A 189 20.10 -16.36 -13.67
N GLU A 190 19.24 -17.22 -13.17
CA GLU A 190 18.10 -16.83 -12.36
C GLU A 190 18.54 -16.66 -10.90
N LEU A 191 19.08 -15.46 -10.56
CA LEU A 191 19.60 -15.16 -9.23
C LEU A 191 18.48 -14.77 -8.25
N TYR A 192 17.56 -13.91 -8.67
CA TYR A 192 16.45 -13.41 -7.85
C TYR A 192 15.15 -14.14 -8.15
N GLU A 193 14.92 -14.52 -9.38
CA GLU A 193 13.69 -15.14 -9.87
C GLU A 193 13.74 -16.68 -9.84
N TYR A 194 12.53 -17.29 -9.92
CA TYR A 194 12.42 -18.73 -10.14
C TYR A 194 12.90 -19.12 -11.54
N PRO A 195 13.69 -20.22 -11.69
CA PRO A 195 14.20 -20.67 -12.99
C PRO A 195 13.11 -21.27 -13.89
N SER A 196 12.02 -21.77 -13.32
CA SER A 196 10.91 -22.31 -14.09
C SER A 196 9.97 -21.19 -14.52
N ARG A 197 9.71 -21.06 -15.81
CA ARG A 197 8.78 -20.08 -16.37
C ARG A 197 7.36 -20.23 -15.81
N ASP A 198 6.93 -21.44 -15.46
CA ASP A 198 5.61 -21.73 -14.91
C ASP A 198 5.34 -20.98 -13.59
N VAL A 199 6.36 -20.77 -12.78
CA VAL A 199 6.26 -20.06 -11.49
C VAL A 199 7.08 -18.78 -11.42
N GLY A 200 7.99 -18.56 -12.37
CA GLY A 200 8.91 -17.42 -12.41
C GLY A 200 8.38 -16.19 -13.14
N VAL A 201 7.27 -16.32 -13.88
CA VAL A 201 6.62 -15.20 -14.58
C VAL A 201 5.26 -14.96 -13.96
N SER A 202 4.99 -13.72 -13.55
CA SER A 202 3.70 -13.31 -13.02
C SER A 202 2.66 -13.14 -14.13
N GLU A 203 1.40 -13.03 -13.76
CA GLU A 203 0.32 -12.71 -14.71
C GLU A 203 0.47 -11.32 -15.34
N TRP A 204 1.21 -10.43 -14.70
CA TRP A 204 1.52 -9.07 -15.19
C TRP A 204 2.78 -9.03 -16.05
N GLY A 205 3.40 -10.17 -16.37
CA GLY A 205 4.61 -10.26 -17.18
C GLY A 205 5.91 -9.93 -16.47
N SER A 206 5.89 -9.70 -15.17
CA SER A 206 7.07 -9.47 -14.31
C SER A 206 7.71 -10.78 -13.82
N CYS A 207 8.89 -10.70 -13.20
CA CYS A 207 9.57 -11.84 -12.62
C CYS A 207 9.21 -12.06 -11.16
N ASN A 208 8.77 -13.27 -10.79
CA ASN A 208 8.48 -13.61 -9.40
C ASN A 208 9.76 -13.93 -8.63
N PHE A 209 9.90 -13.36 -7.42
CA PHE A 209 11.01 -13.65 -6.53
C PHE A 209 11.04 -15.11 -6.06
N MET A 210 12.25 -15.69 -6.03
CA MET A 210 12.48 -17.04 -5.50
C MET A 210 12.62 -17.00 -3.97
N HIS A 211 11.50 -17.01 -3.26
CA HIS A 211 11.45 -16.87 -1.79
C HIS A 211 12.09 -18.03 -1.01
N SER A 212 12.48 -19.11 -1.66
CA SER A 212 13.26 -20.19 -1.03
C SER A 212 14.75 -19.88 -0.90
N ARG A 213 15.25 -18.87 -1.62
CA ARG A 213 16.67 -18.50 -1.62
C ARG A 213 16.99 -17.52 -0.48
N GLY A 214 18.01 -17.83 0.33
CA GLY A 214 18.37 -17.03 1.50
C GLY A 214 18.73 -15.60 1.17
N GLU A 215 19.45 -15.38 0.07
CA GLU A 215 19.87 -14.07 -0.44
C GLU A 215 18.65 -13.21 -0.83
N VAL A 216 17.65 -13.80 -1.48
CA VAL A 216 16.40 -13.12 -1.85
C VAL A 216 15.60 -12.74 -0.59
N ARG A 217 15.49 -13.64 0.39
CA ARG A 217 14.85 -13.35 1.68
C ARG A 217 15.55 -12.19 2.39
N CYS A 218 16.89 -12.20 2.40
CA CYS A 218 17.68 -11.14 3.01
C CYS A 218 17.50 -9.81 2.28
N PHE A 219 17.51 -9.83 0.96
CA PHE A 219 17.30 -8.66 0.10
C PHE A 219 15.97 -7.99 0.41
N LEU A 220 14.86 -8.75 0.36
CA LEU A 220 13.51 -8.21 0.58
C LEU A 220 13.31 -7.71 2.02
N GLN A 221 13.78 -8.46 3.03
CA GLN A 221 13.70 -8.00 4.42
C GLN A 221 14.55 -6.74 4.64
N SER A 222 15.73 -6.67 4.05
CA SER A 222 16.60 -5.50 4.14
C SER A 222 15.97 -4.28 3.48
N ALA A 223 15.33 -4.45 2.32
CA ALA A 223 14.63 -3.37 1.64
C ALA A 223 13.48 -2.83 2.50
N ALA A 224 12.61 -3.70 3.03
CA ALA A 224 11.53 -3.27 3.91
C ALA A 224 12.05 -2.58 5.19
N TYR A 225 13.10 -3.13 5.83
CA TYR A 225 13.72 -2.52 6.99
C TYR A 225 14.36 -1.16 6.67
N TYR A 226 15.00 -1.04 5.49
CA TYR A 226 15.61 0.20 5.01
C TYR A 226 14.58 1.35 4.95
N TRP A 227 13.42 1.12 4.36
CA TRP A 227 12.37 2.14 4.30
C TRP A 227 11.91 2.59 5.70
N MET A 228 11.77 1.66 6.63
CA MET A 228 11.38 2.00 8.01
C MET A 228 12.52 2.62 8.82
N LYS A 229 13.80 2.30 8.52
CA LYS A 229 14.95 2.75 9.29
C LYS A 229 15.52 4.06 8.78
N GLU A 230 15.63 4.23 7.44
CA GLU A 230 16.28 5.39 6.83
C GLU A 230 15.30 6.50 6.45
N PHE A 231 14.01 6.15 6.28
CA PHE A 231 12.95 7.11 5.97
C PHE A 231 11.89 7.21 7.07
N HIS A 232 12.01 6.45 8.15
CA HIS A 232 11.12 6.44 9.30
C HIS A 232 9.67 6.09 8.99
N PHE A 233 9.39 5.36 7.90
CA PHE A 233 8.03 4.85 7.68
C PHE A 233 7.55 4.05 8.89
N ASP A 234 6.30 4.27 9.32
CA ASP A 234 5.71 3.57 10.46
C ASP A 234 5.38 2.11 10.17
N GLY A 235 5.33 1.76 8.90
CA GLY A 235 5.07 0.39 8.47
C GLY A 235 4.94 0.25 6.96
N ILE A 236 4.53 -0.94 6.56
CA ILE A 236 4.34 -1.30 5.16
C ILE A 236 3.03 -2.06 4.95
N ARG A 237 2.40 -1.83 3.82
CA ARG A 237 1.40 -2.72 3.23
C ARG A 237 2.11 -3.63 2.25
N MET A 238 1.96 -4.93 2.39
CA MET A 238 2.53 -5.90 1.46
C MET A 238 1.52 -6.26 0.38
N ASP A 239 1.88 -5.91 -0.84
CA ASP A 239 1.11 -6.15 -2.06
C ASP A 239 0.94 -7.65 -2.34
N ALA A 240 -0.26 -8.04 -2.73
CA ALA A 240 -0.62 -9.33 -3.34
C ALA A 240 0.02 -10.56 -2.67
N ILE A 241 0.05 -10.65 -1.33
CA ILE A 241 0.71 -11.77 -0.64
C ILE A 241 0.06 -13.12 -0.95
N SER A 242 -1.18 -13.16 -1.40
CA SER A 242 -1.83 -14.35 -1.92
C SER A 242 -1.01 -15.03 -3.03
N ARG A 243 -0.30 -14.23 -3.85
CA ARG A 243 0.58 -14.72 -4.94
C ARG A 243 1.86 -15.37 -4.42
N ILE A 244 2.24 -15.10 -3.18
CA ILE A 244 3.37 -15.74 -2.52
C ILE A 244 2.91 -16.97 -1.73
N ILE A 245 1.78 -16.87 -1.04
CA ILE A 245 1.22 -17.93 -0.20
C ILE A 245 0.88 -19.18 -1.04
N TYR A 246 0.21 -18.97 -2.17
CA TYR A 246 -0.14 -20.03 -3.10
C TYR A 246 0.65 -19.90 -4.39
N TRP A 247 1.03 -21.03 -5.00
CA TRP A 247 1.71 -20.99 -6.28
C TRP A 247 0.89 -20.25 -7.33
N GLN A 248 1.41 -19.11 -7.82
CA GLN A 248 0.74 -18.19 -8.75
C GLN A 248 -0.61 -17.64 -8.22
N GLY A 249 -0.80 -17.60 -6.90
CA GLY A 249 -2.04 -17.15 -6.26
C GLY A 249 -3.22 -18.11 -6.44
N ASP A 250 -2.99 -19.31 -6.96
CA ASP A 250 -4.04 -20.32 -7.16
C ASP A 250 -4.03 -21.37 -6.03
N GLU A 251 -5.04 -21.35 -5.17
CA GLU A 251 -5.19 -22.30 -4.06
C GLU A 251 -5.12 -23.76 -4.51
N ARG A 252 -5.60 -24.07 -5.74
CA ARG A 252 -5.58 -25.42 -6.33
C ARG A 252 -4.17 -25.93 -6.62
N ARG A 253 -3.20 -24.99 -6.76
CA ARG A 253 -1.78 -25.33 -6.95
C ARG A 253 -1.06 -25.62 -5.63
N GLY A 254 -1.74 -25.42 -4.51
CA GLY A 254 -1.22 -25.63 -3.17
C GLY A 254 -0.37 -24.49 -2.62
N VAL A 255 -0.06 -24.61 -1.35
CA VAL A 255 0.71 -23.63 -0.59
C VAL A 255 2.19 -23.69 -0.95
N ASN A 256 2.81 -22.53 -1.21
CA ASN A 256 4.25 -22.38 -1.31
C ASN A 256 4.86 -22.24 0.10
N GLY A 257 5.18 -23.38 0.73
CA GLY A 257 5.70 -23.40 2.10
C GLY A 257 6.96 -22.53 2.31
N ASN A 258 7.84 -22.47 1.32
CA ASN A 258 9.04 -21.61 1.41
C ASN A 258 8.71 -20.13 1.46
N ALA A 259 7.68 -19.70 0.74
CA ALA A 259 7.25 -18.32 0.73
C ALA A 259 6.48 -17.95 2.00
N VAL A 260 5.67 -18.86 2.53
CA VAL A 260 5.04 -18.72 3.85
C VAL A 260 6.10 -18.57 4.94
N ASP A 261 7.16 -19.39 4.93
CA ASP A 261 8.29 -19.28 5.85
C ASP A 261 9.06 -17.96 5.66
N PHE A 262 9.17 -17.46 4.43
CA PHE A 262 9.74 -16.15 4.15
C PHE A 262 8.92 -15.04 4.79
N ILE A 263 7.59 -15.04 4.63
CA ILE A 263 6.70 -14.00 5.23
C ILE A 263 6.89 -13.99 6.76
N ARG A 264 6.86 -15.16 7.40
CA ARG A 264 7.09 -15.28 8.86
C ARG A 264 8.46 -14.73 9.27
N PHE A 265 9.51 -15.11 8.54
CA PHE A 265 10.86 -14.62 8.77
C PHE A 265 10.93 -13.09 8.63
N MET A 266 10.34 -12.55 7.58
CA MET A 266 10.33 -11.12 7.30
C MET A 266 9.59 -10.34 8.39
N ASN A 267 8.35 -10.72 8.69
CA ASN A 267 7.50 -10.02 9.67
C ASN A 267 8.09 -10.07 11.08
N LYS A 268 8.56 -11.24 11.50
CA LYS A 268 9.24 -11.38 12.80
C LYS A 268 10.47 -10.47 12.89
N GLY A 269 11.33 -10.51 11.88
CA GLY A 269 12.56 -9.70 11.86
C GLY A 269 12.29 -8.19 11.80
N LEU A 270 11.23 -7.76 11.12
CA LEU A 270 10.83 -6.36 11.11
C LEU A 270 10.31 -5.90 12.48
N LYS A 271 9.42 -6.68 13.11
CA LYS A 271 8.89 -6.39 14.46
C LYS A 271 9.97 -6.35 15.54
N GLU A 272 10.98 -7.21 15.45
CA GLU A 272 12.11 -7.21 16.37
C GLU A 272 12.99 -5.96 16.24
N ARG A 273 13.14 -5.42 15.02
CA ARG A 273 14.00 -4.26 14.73
C ARG A 273 13.27 -2.92 14.84
N VAL A 274 11.98 -2.91 14.53
CA VAL A 274 11.12 -1.73 14.52
C VAL A 274 9.86 -2.06 15.33
N PRO A 275 9.94 -1.99 16.68
CA PRO A 275 8.79 -2.26 17.54
C PRO A 275 7.58 -1.39 17.19
N ASN A 276 6.39 -1.98 17.24
CA ASN A 276 5.12 -1.34 16.90
C ASN A 276 5.03 -0.81 15.45
N CYS A 277 5.88 -1.29 14.54
CA CYS A 277 5.64 -1.02 13.11
C CYS A 277 4.34 -1.69 12.66
N ILE A 278 3.68 -1.08 11.69
CA ILE A 278 2.40 -1.55 11.15
C ILE A 278 2.69 -2.41 9.93
N LEU A 279 2.27 -3.68 9.97
CA LEU A 279 2.37 -4.60 8.85
C LEU A 279 0.98 -4.96 8.35
N ALA A 280 0.60 -4.46 7.19
CA ALA A 280 -0.69 -4.74 6.56
C ALA A 280 -0.53 -5.72 5.38
N ALA A 281 -1.45 -6.66 5.27
CA ALA A 281 -1.47 -7.67 4.22
C ALA A 281 -2.61 -7.43 3.24
N GLU A 282 -2.30 -7.33 1.95
CA GLU A 282 -3.31 -7.55 0.93
C GLU A 282 -3.38 -9.05 0.61
N ASP A 283 -4.42 -9.68 1.09
CA ASP A 283 -4.71 -11.10 0.82
C ASP A 283 -6.18 -11.32 0.53
N SER A 284 -6.47 -11.80 -0.67
CA SER A 284 -7.83 -12.12 -1.15
C SER A 284 -8.25 -13.56 -0.84
N THR A 285 -7.39 -14.35 -0.17
CA THR A 285 -7.65 -15.78 0.11
C THR A 285 -8.16 -16.02 1.53
N ASN A 286 -8.60 -17.25 1.77
CA ASN A 286 -8.98 -17.73 3.09
C ASN A 286 -7.80 -18.36 3.85
N PHE A 287 -6.55 -18.01 3.54
CA PHE A 287 -5.40 -18.51 4.30
C PHE A 287 -5.54 -18.11 5.77
N PRO A 288 -5.48 -19.07 6.70
CA PRO A 288 -5.77 -18.80 8.11
C PRO A 288 -4.58 -18.17 8.85
N GLY A 289 -4.88 -17.30 9.83
CA GLY A 289 -3.88 -16.77 10.74
C GLY A 289 -2.91 -15.78 10.09
N VAL A 290 -3.38 -15.03 9.10
CA VAL A 290 -2.57 -13.94 8.49
C VAL A 290 -2.14 -12.95 9.55
N THR A 291 -3.04 -12.59 10.46
CA THR A 291 -2.78 -11.64 11.55
C THR A 291 -2.43 -12.31 12.89
N ALA A 292 -2.42 -13.64 12.95
CA ALA A 292 -1.97 -14.33 14.15
C ALA A 292 -0.45 -14.21 14.33
N PRO A 293 0.05 -14.17 15.59
CA PRO A 293 1.47 -14.11 15.88
C PRO A 293 2.27 -15.29 15.29
N VAL A 294 3.51 -15.01 14.88
CA VAL A 294 4.38 -16.03 14.25
C VAL A 294 4.66 -17.21 15.18
N ASP A 295 4.82 -16.98 16.46
CA ASP A 295 5.05 -18.00 17.49
C ASP A 295 3.81 -18.90 17.74
N GLN A 296 2.63 -18.45 17.29
CA GLN A 296 1.38 -19.23 17.30
C GLN A 296 1.08 -19.88 15.94
N GLY A 297 2.04 -19.82 15.00
CA GLY A 297 1.91 -20.40 13.66
C GLY A 297 1.28 -19.48 12.61
N GLY A 298 0.98 -18.22 12.96
CA GLY A 298 0.47 -17.22 12.03
C GLY A 298 1.55 -16.60 11.15
N LEU A 299 1.16 -15.62 10.32
CA LEU A 299 2.07 -14.89 9.45
C LEU A 299 2.66 -13.63 10.09
N GLY A 300 2.06 -13.12 11.19
CA GLY A 300 2.57 -12.00 11.97
C GLY A 300 2.28 -10.60 11.41
N PHE A 301 1.27 -10.45 10.55
CA PHE A 301 0.75 -9.14 10.18
C PHE A 301 -0.10 -8.54 11.31
N ASP A 302 -0.23 -7.22 11.33
CA ASP A 302 -1.16 -6.53 12.23
C ASP A 302 -2.55 -6.42 11.65
N LEU A 303 -2.62 -6.24 10.32
CA LEU A 303 -3.85 -6.00 9.58
C LEU A 303 -3.92 -6.86 8.32
N LYS A 304 -5.15 -7.27 7.98
CA LYS A 304 -5.48 -7.92 6.70
C LYS A 304 -6.58 -7.12 6.02
N TRP A 305 -6.44 -6.81 4.73
CA TRP A 305 -7.51 -6.24 3.93
C TRP A 305 -8.72 -7.15 3.89
N ASN A 306 -9.90 -6.61 4.21
CA ASN A 306 -11.17 -7.35 4.13
C ASN A 306 -11.79 -7.23 2.74
N MET A 307 -11.26 -7.98 1.80
CA MET A 307 -11.75 -8.00 0.40
C MET A 307 -13.19 -8.51 0.32
N GLY A 308 -13.58 -9.46 1.18
CA GLY A 308 -14.95 -9.97 1.23
C GLY A 308 -15.96 -8.91 1.64
N TRP A 309 -15.68 -8.14 2.70
CA TRP A 309 -16.50 -7.01 3.10
C TRP A 309 -16.62 -5.97 1.98
N MET A 310 -15.52 -5.67 1.33
CA MET A 310 -15.48 -4.66 0.24
C MET A 310 -16.37 -5.10 -0.93
N HIS A 311 -16.21 -6.32 -1.44
CA HIS A 311 -17.00 -6.82 -2.55
C HIS A 311 -18.50 -6.87 -2.21
N ASP A 312 -18.87 -7.48 -1.08
CA ASP A 312 -20.26 -7.60 -0.66
C ASP A 312 -20.92 -6.24 -0.45
N THR A 313 -20.20 -5.28 0.15
CA THR A 313 -20.70 -3.92 0.37
C THR A 313 -20.92 -3.18 -0.94
N LEU A 314 -19.96 -3.21 -1.86
CA LEU A 314 -20.10 -2.56 -3.15
C LEU A 314 -21.22 -3.19 -4.00
N GLU A 315 -21.33 -4.52 -4.03
CA GLU A 315 -22.42 -5.22 -4.71
C GLU A 315 -23.79 -4.84 -4.14
N TYR A 316 -23.91 -4.75 -2.80
CA TYR A 316 -25.15 -4.35 -2.17
C TYR A 316 -25.60 -2.96 -2.63
N PHE A 317 -24.72 -1.97 -2.66
CA PHE A 317 -25.05 -0.61 -3.06
C PHE A 317 -25.25 -0.43 -4.56
N GLN A 318 -24.78 -1.37 -5.39
CA GLN A 318 -25.09 -1.44 -6.83
C GLN A 318 -26.53 -1.93 -7.10
N LEU A 319 -27.11 -2.72 -6.19
CA LEU A 319 -28.47 -3.25 -6.36
C LEU A 319 -29.51 -2.13 -6.38
N ASP A 320 -30.56 -2.33 -7.15
CA ASP A 320 -31.76 -1.50 -7.02
C ASP A 320 -32.28 -1.58 -5.56
N PRO A 321 -32.66 -0.43 -4.96
CA PRO A 321 -33.15 -0.41 -3.58
C PRO A 321 -34.28 -1.42 -3.29
N SER A 322 -35.11 -1.74 -4.27
CA SER A 322 -36.18 -2.76 -4.11
C SER A 322 -35.66 -4.18 -3.90
N ALA A 323 -34.45 -4.48 -4.38
CA ALA A 323 -33.82 -5.81 -4.24
C ALA A 323 -33.01 -5.94 -2.95
N ARG A 324 -32.73 -4.86 -2.24
CA ARG A 324 -31.82 -4.84 -1.08
C ARG A 324 -32.39 -5.57 0.14
N THR A 325 -33.69 -5.64 0.28
CA THR A 325 -34.33 -6.38 1.38
C THR A 325 -33.95 -7.85 1.37
N GLU A 326 -33.90 -8.48 0.20
CA GLU A 326 -33.48 -9.88 0.05
C GLU A 326 -31.97 -10.07 0.12
N ALA A 327 -31.21 -9.02 -0.18
CA ALA A 327 -29.74 -9.03 -0.20
C ALA A 327 -29.09 -8.54 1.12
N TYR A 328 -29.86 -8.44 2.22
CA TYR A 328 -29.37 -7.93 3.51
C TYR A 328 -28.11 -8.65 4.01
N HIS A 329 -27.97 -9.93 3.68
CA HIS A 329 -26.83 -10.73 4.04
C HIS A 329 -25.50 -10.19 3.51
N LYS A 330 -25.49 -9.44 2.40
CA LYS A 330 -24.27 -8.79 1.89
C LYS A 330 -23.66 -7.79 2.87
N LEU A 331 -24.48 -7.13 3.68
CA LEU A 331 -23.96 -6.23 4.74
C LEU A 331 -23.74 -6.94 6.08
N THR A 332 -24.44 -8.05 6.34
CA THR A 332 -24.37 -8.71 7.64
C THR A 332 -23.40 -9.88 7.69
N PHE A 333 -23.09 -10.49 6.54
CA PHE A 333 -22.26 -11.70 6.46
C PHE A 333 -20.83 -11.48 6.95
N SER A 334 -20.26 -10.32 6.72
CA SER A 334 -18.90 -10.00 7.18
C SER A 334 -18.72 -10.18 8.69
N MET A 335 -19.79 -9.98 9.47
CA MET A 335 -19.75 -10.16 10.93
C MET A 335 -19.61 -11.63 11.36
N MET A 336 -19.86 -12.60 10.48
CA MET A 336 -19.62 -14.01 10.76
C MET A 336 -18.14 -14.34 10.90
N TYR A 337 -17.26 -13.54 10.25
CA TYR A 337 -15.81 -13.76 10.24
C TYR A 337 -15.00 -12.56 10.69
N ALA A 338 -15.64 -11.43 11.04
CA ALA A 338 -14.99 -10.15 11.38
C ALA A 338 -13.90 -10.25 12.45
N TYR A 339 -13.92 -11.29 13.29
CA TYR A 339 -12.96 -11.51 14.38
C TYR A 339 -12.03 -12.70 14.15
N ASN A 340 -11.99 -13.25 12.93
CA ASN A 340 -11.05 -14.30 12.56
C ASN A 340 -9.64 -13.73 12.29
N GLU A 341 -9.58 -12.49 11.85
CA GLU A 341 -8.37 -11.73 11.57
C GLU A 341 -8.56 -10.28 12.09
N HIS A 342 -7.49 -9.53 12.17
CA HIS A 342 -7.56 -8.08 12.38
C HIS A 342 -7.77 -7.39 11.03
N TYR A 343 -9.01 -7.03 10.74
CA TYR A 343 -9.35 -6.53 9.42
C TYR A 343 -9.15 -5.02 9.27
N LEU A 344 -8.69 -4.63 8.07
CA LEU A 344 -8.73 -3.30 7.49
C LEU A 344 -9.78 -3.30 6.38
N LEU A 345 -10.67 -2.32 6.37
CA LEU A 345 -11.75 -2.19 5.38
C LEU A 345 -11.26 -1.32 4.21
N PRO A 346 -10.92 -1.91 3.04
CA PRO A 346 -10.33 -1.16 1.95
C PRO A 346 -11.38 -0.66 0.95
N LEU A 347 -11.29 0.62 0.59
CA LEU A 347 -11.82 1.18 -0.66
C LEU A 347 -10.65 1.76 -1.44
N SER A 348 -9.81 0.87 -1.96
CA SER A 348 -8.49 1.15 -2.52
C SER A 348 -8.50 1.61 -3.97
N HIS A 349 -7.31 1.94 -4.48
CA HIS A 349 -7.09 2.30 -5.88
C HIS A 349 -7.57 1.23 -6.86
N ASP A 350 -7.42 -0.06 -6.52
CA ASP A 350 -7.82 -1.17 -7.39
C ASP A 350 -9.31 -1.17 -7.75
N GLU A 351 -10.15 -0.57 -6.89
CA GLU A 351 -11.59 -0.54 -7.12
C GLU A 351 -12.06 0.60 -8.02
N VAL A 352 -11.17 1.50 -8.42
CA VAL A 352 -11.53 2.71 -9.18
C VAL A 352 -10.78 2.85 -10.51
N VAL A 353 -10.31 1.73 -11.07
CA VAL A 353 -9.53 1.64 -12.31
C VAL A 353 -10.03 0.50 -13.20
N HIS A 354 -9.51 0.46 -14.42
CA HIS A 354 -9.68 -0.66 -15.37
C HIS A 354 -11.14 -1.00 -15.73
N GLY A 355 -12.01 -0.01 -15.83
CA GLY A 355 -13.41 -0.20 -16.18
C GLY A 355 -14.29 -0.70 -15.02
N LYS A 356 -13.79 -0.67 -13.79
CA LYS A 356 -14.55 -1.04 -12.59
C LYS A 356 -15.54 0.05 -12.14
N ALA A 357 -15.46 1.27 -12.70
CA ALA A 357 -16.14 2.49 -12.28
C ALA A 357 -15.66 3.01 -10.89
N THR A 358 -15.90 4.30 -10.60
CA THR A 358 -15.55 4.88 -9.30
C THR A 358 -16.51 4.42 -8.19
N ILE A 359 -16.13 4.62 -6.93
CA ILE A 359 -16.98 4.26 -5.79
C ILE A 359 -18.36 4.93 -5.90
N LEU A 360 -18.40 6.22 -6.24
CA LEU A 360 -19.69 6.91 -6.42
C LEU A 360 -20.47 6.38 -7.64
N GLN A 361 -19.81 6.07 -8.74
CA GLN A 361 -20.47 5.52 -9.93
C GLN A 361 -21.09 4.14 -9.67
N LYS A 362 -20.50 3.33 -8.79
CA LYS A 362 -21.03 2.02 -8.39
C LYS A 362 -22.37 2.14 -7.64
N MET A 363 -22.68 3.29 -7.04
CA MET A 363 -23.97 3.48 -6.37
C MET A 363 -25.13 3.44 -7.38
N ASN A 364 -26.24 2.80 -7.01
CA ASN A 364 -27.43 2.68 -7.87
C ASN A 364 -28.08 4.04 -8.15
N GLY A 365 -28.74 4.18 -9.31
CA GLY A 365 -29.54 5.34 -9.66
C GLY A 365 -28.82 6.41 -10.45
N ASP A 366 -29.50 7.53 -10.65
CA ASP A 366 -28.99 8.71 -11.33
C ASP A 366 -28.02 9.51 -10.46
N TYR A 367 -27.43 10.56 -11.03
CA TYR A 367 -26.40 11.37 -10.40
C TYR A 367 -26.75 11.78 -8.95
N GLU A 368 -27.90 12.39 -8.76
CA GLU A 368 -28.30 12.92 -7.45
C GLU A 368 -28.58 11.81 -6.42
N ARG A 369 -29.09 10.67 -6.87
CA ARG A 369 -29.42 9.52 -6.00
C ARG A 369 -28.20 8.72 -5.55
N LYS A 370 -27.04 8.88 -6.19
CA LYS A 370 -25.81 8.20 -5.81
C LYS A 370 -25.25 8.72 -4.47
N PHE A 371 -25.30 10.04 -4.24
CA PHE A 371 -24.71 10.65 -3.05
C PHE A 371 -25.34 10.21 -1.71
N PRO A 372 -26.69 10.14 -1.56
CA PRO A 372 -27.29 9.58 -0.34
C PRO A 372 -26.83 8.15 -0.07
N GLN A 373 -26.65 7.34 -1.10
CA GLN A 373 -26.21 5.95 -0.95
C GLN A 373 -24.74 5.85 -0.59
N ALA A 374 -23.88 6.67 -1.19
CA ALA A 374 -22.48 6.77 -0.81
C ALA A 374 -22.33 7.20 0.65
N ARG A 375 -23.13 8.20 1.12
CA ARG A 375 -23.15 8.58 2.54
C ARG A 375 -23.54 7.41 3.45
N ALA A 376 -24.55 6.64 3.08
CA ALA A 376 -24.98 5.48 3.87
C ALA A 376 -23.89 4.39 3.88
N MET A 377 -23.22 4.14 2.75
CA MET A 377 -22.11 3.18 2.64
C MET A 377 -20.93 3.58 3.52
N TYR A 378 -20.51 4.85 3.48
CA TYR A 378 -19.40 5.32 4.31
C TYR A 378 -19.77 5.35 5.80
N ALA A 379 -21.01 5.71 6.16
CA ALA A 379 -21.48 5.55 7.54
C ALA A 379 -21.38 4.09 8.00
N TYR A 380 -21.83 3.14 7.18
CA TYR A 380 -21.71 1.72 7.48
C TYR A 380 -20.23 1.31 7.64
N MET A 381 -19.34 1.77 6.76
CA MET A 381 -17.90 1.50 6.86
C MET A 381 -17.33 2.00 8.20
N MET A 382 -17.67 3.22 8.63
CA MET A 382 -17.15 3.79 9.88
C MET A 382 -17.70 3.10 11.13
N LEU A 383 -18.91 2.56 11.06
CA LEU A 383 -19.56 1.84 12.16
C LEU A 383 -19.21 0.35 12.21
N HIS A 384 -18.71 -0.23 11.11
CA HIS A 384 -18.30 -1.63 11.05
C HIS A 384 -16.93 -1.82 11.74
N PRO A 385 -16.71 -2.90 12.53
CA PRO A 385 -15.40 -3.19 13.11
C PRO A 385 -14.28 -3.30 12.08
N GLY A 386 -13.11 -2.82 12.44
CA GLY A 386 -11.90 -2.83 11.62
C GLY A 386 -11.38 -1.43 11.29
N LYS A 387 -10.09 -1.33 10.93
CA LYS A 387 -9.47 -0.07 10.52
C LYS A 387 -9.98 0.35 9.14
N LYS A 388 -9.77 1.60 8.74
CA LYS A 388 -10.38 2.20 7.53
C LYS A 388 -9.30 2.59 6.53
N LEU A 389 -9.56 2.33 5.24
CA LEU A 389 -8.74 2.80 4.13
C LEU A 389 -9.61 3.34 3.01
N ASN A 390 -9.29 4.54 2.56
CA ASN A 390 -9.97 5.21 1.46
C ASN A 390 -8.95 5.78 0.47
N PHE A 391 -9.11 5.47 -0.80
CA PHE A 391 -8.24 5.99 -1.86
C PHE A 391 -8.61 7.42 -2.21
N MET A 392 -7.60 8.23 -2.51
CA MET A 392 -7.73 9.64 -2.90
C MET A 392 -8.76 9.85 -4.03
N GLY A 393 -9.62 10.86 -3.85
CA GLY A 393 -10.69 11.22 -4.78
C GLY A 393 -12.04 10.56 -4.49
N ASN A 394 -12.08 9.46 -3.75
CA ASN A 394 -13.34 8.85 -3.35
C ASN A 394 -14.19 9.80 -2.49
N GLU A 395 -13.53 10.55 -1.59
CA GLU A 395 -14.17 11.46 -0.64
C GLU A 395 -14.76 12.73 -1.28
N ILE A 396 -14.30 13.10 -2.48
CA ILE A 396 -14.89 14.20 -3.26
C ILE A 396 -15.95 13.70 -4.25
N GLY A 397 -16.22 12.40 -4.26
CA GLY A 397 -17.17 11.78 -5.18
C GLY A 397 -16.72 11.82 -6.63
N GLN A 398 -15.45 11.50 -6.90
CA GLN A 398 -14.89 11.51 -8.24
C GLN A 398 -15.69 10.62 -9.20
N PHE A 399 -15.95 11.11 -10.41
CA PHE A 399 -16.64 10.37 -11.46
C PHE A 399 -15.71 9.71 -12.48
N ARG A 400 -14.57 10.29 -12.73
CA ARG A 400 -13.54 9.70 -13.59
C ARG A 400 -12.77 8.64 -12.81
N GLU A 401 -12.61 7.46 -13.41
CA GLU A 401 -11.66 6.48 -12.87
C GLU A 401 -10.29 7.13 -12.70
N TRP A 402 -9.55 6.64 -11.69
CA TRP A 402 -8.21 7.15 -11.45
C TRP A 402 -7.30 6.94 -12.67
N ASP A 403 -6.45 7.92 -12.91
CA ASP A 403 -5.48 8.00 -14.00
C ASP A 403 -4.20 8.63 -13.43
N GLU A 404 -3.10 7.88 -13.39
CA GLU A 404 -1.84 8.32 -12.82
C GLU A 404 -1.24 9.55 -13.52
N LYS A 405 -1.67 9.84 -14.73
CA LYS A 405 -1.19 10.98 -15.54
C LYS A 405 -1.83 12.31 -15.18
N ARG A 406 -2.93 12.27 -14.44
CA ARG A 406 -3.77 13.44 -14.11
C ARG A 406 -3.99 13.55 -12.60
N GLU A 407 -4.10 14.78 -12.11
CA GLU A 407 -4.56 14.99 -10.74
C GLU A 407 -6.03 14.61 -10.56
N GLN A 408 -6.49 14.54 -9.31
CA GLN A 408 -7.89 14.33 -9.00
C GLN A 408 -8.73 15.49 -9.54
N ASP A 409 -10.02 15.24 -9.83
CA ASP A 409 -10.91 16.26 -10.39
C ASP A 409 -11.38 17.24 -9.28
N TRP A 410 -10.43 18.01 -8.71
CA TRP A 410 -10.68 18.95 -7.60
C TRP A 410 -11.74 19.99 -7.88
N ASN A 411 -11.96 20.34 -9.17
CA ASN A 411 -13.03 21.23 -9.60
C ASN A 411 -14.43 20.68 -9.32
N LEU A 412 -14.58 19.40 -8.98
CA LEU A 412 -15.86 18.85 -8.50
C LEU A 412 -16.35 19.56 -7.25
N LEU A 413 -15.44 20.06 -6.41
CA LEU A 413 -15.79 20.80 -5.20
C LEU A 413 -16.46 22.15 -5.48
N ASP A 414 -16.41 22.65 -6.71
CA ASP A 414 -17.20 23.82 -7.14
C ASP A 414 -18.72 23.51 -7.29
N PHE A 415 -19.08 22.23 -7.28
CA PHE A 415 -20.46 21.79 -7.38
C PHE A 415 -21.05 21.50 -5.97
N PRO A 416 -22.17 22.13 -5.59
CA PRO A 416 -22.68 22.04 -4.22
C PRO A 416 -22.91 20.61 -3.69
N ILE A 417 -23.27 19.66 -4.55
CA ILE A 417 -23.51 18.27 -4.13
C ILE A 417 -22.23 17.54 -3.77
N HIS A 418 -21.11 17.79 -4.49
CA HIS A 418 -19.79 17.25 -4.21
C HIS A 418 -19.18 17.91 -2.97
N GLU A 419 -19.29 19.23 -2.87
CA GLU A 419 -18.84 19.99 -1.70
C GLU A 419 -19.54 19.51 -0.44
N ALA A 420 -20.88 19.35 -0.46
CA ALA A 420 -21.64 18.82 0.64
C ALA A 420 -21.28 17.36 0.98
N PHE A 421 -20.95 16.54 -0.03
CA PHE A 421 -20.48 15.18 0.20
C PHE A 421 -19.08 15.16 0.84
N TYR A 422 -18.15 15.98 0.36
CA TYR A 422 -16.83 16.12 0.96
C TYR A 422 -16.90 16.62 2.40
N HIS A 423 -17.78 17.61 2.68
CA HIS A 423 -18.02 18.05 4.05
C HIS A 423 -18.54 16.92 4.95
N TYR A 424 -19.50 16.13 4.44
CA TYR A 424 -19.99 14.95 5.15
C TYR A 424 -18.85 13.95 5.45
N MET A 425 -17.96 13.68 4.49
CA MET A 425 -16.84 12.78 4.67
C MET A 425 -15.86 13.29 5.75
N LYS A 426 -15.57 14.60 5.77
CA LYS A 426 -14.75 15.20 6.83
C LYS A 426 -15.37 14.99 8.21
N GLU A 427 -16.63 15.35 8.38
CA GLU A 427 -17.34 15.17 9.65
C GLU A 427 -17.36 13.69 10.10
N LEU A 428 -17.59 12.79 9.17
CA LEU A 428 -17.63 11.35 9.46
C LEU A 428 -16.25 10.80 9.87
N ASN A 429 -15.19 11.25 9.22
CA ASN A 429 -13.81 10.88 9.56
C ASN A 429 -13.42 11.39 10.95
N HIS A 430 -13.70 12.65 11.27
CA HIS A 430 -13.46 13.21 12.60
C HIS A 430 -14.28 12.50 13.67
N LEU A 431 -15.56 12.20 13.38
CA LEU A 431 -16.39 11.41 14.29
C LEU A 431 -15.76 10.05 14.59
N TYR A 432 -15.22 9.36 13.57
CA TYR A 432 -14.52 8.09 13.78
C TYR A 432 -13.30 8.27 14.70
N LEU A 433 -12.45 9.27 14.46
CA LEU A 433 -11.25 9.51 15.26
C LEU A 433 -11.57 9.84 16.72
N ASP A 434 -12.61 10.65 16.94
CA ASP A 434 -12.96 11.23 18.26
C ASP A 434 -13.74 10.28 19.15
N HIS A 435 -14.29 9.18 18.61
CA HIS A 435 -15.18 8.30 19.37
C HIS A 435 -14.57 6.90 19.57
N PRO A 436 -13.95 6.62 20.73
CA PRO A 436 -13.34 5.32 21.03
C PRO A 436 -14.24 4.10 20.84
N ALA A 437 -15.56 4.28 20.99
CA ALA A 437 -16.53 3.22 20.73
C ALA A 437 -16.47 2.65 19.31
N LEU A 438 -15.92 3.41 18.34
CA LEU A 438 -15.84 3.02 16.93
C LEU A 438 -14.54 2.27 16.56
N TRP A 439 -13.56 2.19 17.48
CA TRP A 439 -12.25 1.58 17.16
C TRP A 439 -11.54 0.88 18.33
N GLU A 440 -11.88 1.19 19.59
CA GLU A 440 -11.17 0.62 20.76
C GLU A 440 -11.27 -0.90 20.83
N LYS A 441 -12.37 -1.46 20.30
CA LYS A 441 -12.67 -2.89 20.31
C LYS A 441 -12.85 -3.48 18.91
N ASP A 442 -12.19 -2.92 17.90
CA ASP A 442 -12.31 -3.38 16.51
C ASP A 442 -12.10 -4.90 16.34
N PHE A 443 -11.24 -5.48 17.15
CA PHE A 443 -10.86 -6.89 17.05
C PHE A 443 -11.42 -7.75 18.20
N ASN A 444 -12.42 -7.22 18.91
CA ASN A 444 -13.08 -7.91 20.02
C ASN A 444 -14.58 -8.02 19.75
N ARG A 445 -15.13 -9.23 19.97
CA ARG A 445 -16.57 -9.51 19.78
C ARG A 445 -17.50 -8.62 20.62
N ASP A 446 -17.02 -8.09 21.74
CA ASP A 446 -17.78 -7.16 22.58
C ASP A 446 -17.88 -5.73 22.00
N GLY A 447 -17.20 -5.46 20.88
CA GLY A 447 -17.16 -4.14 20.24
C GLY A 447 -18.32 -3.86 19.31
N PHE A 448 -19.12 -4.86 18.94
CA PHE A 448 -20.19 -4.71 17.98
C PHE A 448 -21.38 -5.61 18.28
N THR A 449 -22.60 -5.07 18.12
CA THR A 449 -23.83 -5.85 18.22
C THR A 449 -24.87 -5.35 17.22
N TRP A 450 -25.45 -6.26 16.44
CA TRP A 450 -26.65 -5.94 15.68
C TRP A 450 -27.83 -5.80 16.64
N LEU A 451 -28.47 -4.63 16.64
CA LEU A 451 -29.75 -4.41 17.35
C LEU A 451 -30.93 -4.84 16.48
N ASP A 452 -30.84 -4.53 15.18
CA ASP A 452 -31.80 -4.96 14.17
C ASP A 452 -31.12 -4.92 12.79
N CYS A 453 -31.15 -6.02 12.06
CA CYS A 453 -30.51 -6.10 10.75
C CYS A 453 -31.39 -6.79 9.70
N HIS A 454 -32.58 -7.22 10.05
CA HIS A 454 -33.52 -7.86 9.11
C HIS A 454 -34.95 -7.59 9.51
N GLN A 455 -35.58 -6.59 8.90
CA GLN A 455 -37.01 -6.32 9.01
C GLN A 455 -37.68 -6.56 7.66
N GLU A 456 -38.72 -7.41 7.67
CA GLU A 456 -39.49 -7.69 6.47
C GLU A 456 -40.03 -6.40 5.85
N GLY A 457 -39.74 -6.19 4.56
CA GLY A 457 -40.17 -5.00 3.80
C GLY A 457 -39.45 -3.70 4.15
N ARG A 458 -38.41 -3.71 4.98
CA ARG A 458 -37.62 -2.51 5.32
C ARG A 458 -36.12 -2.76 5.19
N VAL A 459 -35.39 -1.74 4.71
CA VAL A 459 -33.94 -1.72 4.60
C VAL A 459 -33.40 -0.84 5.72
N ILE A 460 -33.50 -1.31 6.96
CA ILE A 460 -33.04 -0.63 8.17
C ILE A 460 -32.05 -1.54 8.89
N TYR A 461 -30.91 -0.98 9.23
CA TYR A 461 -29.85 -1.64 10.00
C TYR A 461 -29.58 -0.79 11.24
N ALA A 462 -29.71 -1.39 12.42
CA ALA A 462 -29.39 -0.76 13.70
C ALA A 462 -28.27 -1.54 14.38
N MET A 463 -27.24 -0.86 14.81
CA MET A 463 -26.05 -1.41 15.44
C MET A 463 -25.61 -0.56 16.63
#